data_828003e5f9485e76aa63b5672be588b8
#
_entry.id   828003e5f9485e76aa63b5672be588b8
#
_cell.length_a   1.000
_cell.length_b   1.000
_cell.length_c   1.000
_cell.angle_alpha   90.00
_cell.angle_beta   90.00
_cell.angle_gamma   90.00
#
_symmetry.space_group_name_H-M   'P 1'
#
loop_
_entity.id
_entity.type
_entity.pdbx_description
1 polymer ?
#
loop_
_entity_poly.entity_id
_entity_poly.type
_entity_poly.pdbx_seq_one_letter_code
_entity_poly.pdbx_strand_id
1 'polypeptide(L)'
;MAVARFDKLEFDDAEDISTGSSTPVQVNAEKDERYWLAMADSQRRVGNHENALRFYSRSLEFDKSLILAWVGQVQMLILLGEFPQACTWSKKALELFPNNPDLLATQSQAECRIGDFKQSNALIEGALRMRGESAYQWQVRGELMVAQKQKTDRYCFDKAQILSKDSLVPLETALIYLHYREFAKAQQRVGLVMEKQSDSYYAWYLMGWCQEKLGLTAAAIRSYRQCIELCPNHHEAQIRLTQLRSGGWNITGMFRRIFRRS
;
A
#
# COMPACT_ATOMS: atom_id res chain seq x y z
N MET A 1 11.00 7.11 -24.19
CA MET A 1 10.09 7.87 -23.31
C MET A 1 8.94 6.93 -22.99
N ALA A 2 8.87 6.42 -21.77
CA ALA A 2 7.74 5.60 -21.33
C ALA A 2 6.54 6.55 -21.15
N VAL A 3 5.49 6.35 -21.90
CA VAL A 3 4.20 7.05 -21.70
C VAL A 3 3.70 6.60 -20.34
N ALA A 4 3.47 7.55 -19.44
CA ALA A 4 3.01 7.25 -18.10
C ALA A 4 1.65 6.55 -18.18
N ARG A 5 1.56 5.37 -17.58
CA ARG A 5 0.42 4.42 -17.67
C ARG A 5 -0.91 5.01 -17.18
N PHE A 6 -0.88 6.17 -16.52
CA PHE A 6 -2.04 6.81 -15.89
C PHE A 6 -2.12 8.34 -16.17
N ASP A 7 -1.53 8.81 -17.29
CA ASP A 7 -1.64 10.23 -17.66
C ASP A 7 -3.09 10.66 -17.99
N LYS A 8 -3.93 9.70 -18.30
CA LYS A 8 -5.36 9.88 -18.50
C LYS A 8 -6.14 9.06 -17.49
N LEU A 9 -6.33 9.59 -16.30
CA LEU A 9 -7.52 9.27 -15.50
C LEU A 9 -8.67 10.15 -16.03
N GLU A 10 -8.82 10.22 -17.36
CA GLU A 10 -10.02 10.67 -18.01
C GLU A 10 -11.02 9.51 -17.96
N PHE A 11 -12.16 9.79 -17.43
CA PHE A 11 -13.31 8.97 -17.17
C PHE A 11 -13.79 8.35 -18.48
N ASP A 12 -13.38 7.10 -18.78
CA ASP A 12 -13.95 6.34 -19.87
C ASP A 12 -15.38 5.96 -19.48
N ASP A 13 -16.34 6.45 -20.23
CA ASP A 13 -17.74 6.04 -20.19
C ASP A 13 -17.82 4.51 -20.37
N ALA A 14 -18.16 3.80 -19.29
CA ALA A 14 -18.40 2.38 -19.35
C ALA A 14 -19.67 2.13 -20.16
N GLU A 15 -19.50 1.59 -21.38
CA GLU A 15 -20.60 1.12 -22.21
C GLU A 15 -21.48 0.12 -21.44
N ASP A 16 -22.74 0.46 -21.31
CA ASP A 16 -23.81 -0.38 -20.82
C ASP A 16 -23.95 -1.63 -21.71
N ILE A 17 -23.56 -2.79 -21.20
CA ILE A 17 -23.99 -4.06 -21.76
C ILE A 17 -25.33 -4.42 -21.11
N SER A 18 -26.40 -3.96 -21.72
CA SER A 18 -27.75 -4.41 -21.44
C SER A 18 -28.03 -5.73 -22.15
N THR A 19 -28.16 -6.84 -21.40
CA THR A 19 -28.93 -7.99 -21.86
C THR A 19 -29.97 -8.31 -20.79
N GLY A 20 -31.23 -8.20 -21.20
CA GLY A 20 -32.38 -8.37 -20.34
C GLY A 20 -32.64 -9.81 -19.93
N SER A 21 -33.17 -9.98 -18.73
CA SER A 21 -34.31 -10.85 -18.42
C SER A 21 -34.80 -10.53 -16.97
N SER A 22 -36.09 -10.64 -16.84
CA SER A 22 -37.01 -10.18 -15.78
C SER A 22 -36.81 -10.80 -14.40
N THR A 23 -36.93 -9.90 -13.36
CA THR A 23 -37.48 -10.04 -11.98
C THR A 23 -36.72 -10.86 -10.93
N PRO A 24 -36.70 -10.47 -9.62
CA PRO A 24 -37.53 -9.49 -8.88
C PRO A 24 -36.76 -8.34 -8.24
N VAL A 25 -37.47 -7.33 -7.77
CA VAL A 25 -37.04 -6.13 -7.09
C VAL A 25 -35.93 -6.40 -6.05
N GLN A 26 -34.67 -6.32 -6.45
CA GLN A 26 -33.58 -6.03 -5.56
C GLN A 26 -33.51 -4.50 -5.45
N VAL A 27 -33.62 -3.99 -4.24
CA VAL A 27 -33.28 -2.61 -3.90
C VAL A 27 -31.84 -2.43 -4.40
N ASN A 28 -31.69 -1.81 -5.57
CA ASN A 28 -30.41 -1.30 -6.03
C ASN A 28 -30.03 -0.21 -5.01
N ALA A 29 -29.25 -0.56 -3.99
CA ALA A 29 -28.55 0.44 -3.22
C ALA A 29 -27.74 1.23 -4.26
N GLU A 30 -28.13 2.49 -4.49
CA GLU A 30 -27.40 3.37 -5.41
C GLU A 30 -25.93 3.33 -5.00
N LYS A 31 -25.07 3.02 -5.98
CA LYS A 31 -23.63 2.98 -5.78
C LYS A 31 -23.16 4.42 -5.71
N ASP A 32 -23.26 5.00 -4.51
CA ASP A 32 -22.86 6.36 -4.19
C ASP A 32 -21.34 6.48 -3.94
N GLU A 33 -20.90 7.67 -3.61
CA GLU A 33 -19.50 7.98 -3.29
C GLU A 33 -18.97 7.14 -2.13
N ARG A 34 -19.81 6.81 -1.14
CA ARG A 34 -19.43 6.03 0.05
C ARG A 34 -19.25 4.56 -0.28
N TYR A 35 -20.11 4.03 -1.15
CA TYR A 35 -19.95 2.67 -1.66
C TYR A 35 -18.58 2.51 -2.33
N TRP A 36 -18.22 3.43 -3.23
CA TRP A 36 -16.94 3.35 -3.93
C TRP A 36 -15.75 3.57 -3.01
N LEU A 37 -15.86 4.46 -2.02
CA LEU A 37 -14.84 4.66 -0.98
C LEU A 37 -14.60 3.38 -0.18
N ALA A 38 -15.66 2.71 0.27
CA ALA A 38 -15.58 1.45 1.02
C ALA A 38 -14.95 0.32 0.17
N MET A 39 -15.31 0.24 -1.12
CA MET A 39 -14.70 -0.70 -2.06
C MET A 39 -13.21 -0.42 -2.25
N ALA A 40 -12.81 0.85 -2.36
CA ALA A 40 -11.41 1.24 -2.46
C ALA A 40 -10.61 0.81 -1.23
N ASP A 41 -11.12 1.10 -0.02
CA ASP A 41 -10.49 0.71 1.24
C ASP A 41 -10.37 -0.81 1.38
N SER A 42 -11.39 -1.57 0.93
CA SER A 42 -11.32 -3.03 0.90
C SER A 42 -10.19 -3.54 0.01
N GLN A 43 -10.06 -3.01 -1.22
CA GLN A 43 -9.00 -3.41 -2.14
C GLN A 43 -7.60 -2.99 -1.65
N ARG A 44 -7.49 -1.83 -1.02
CA ARG A 44 -6.27 -1.34 -0.39
C ARG A 44 -5.75 -2.30 0.69
N ARG A 45 -6.63 -2.82 1.54
CA ARG A 45 -6.29 -3.75 2.64
C ARG A 45 -5.74 -5.09 2.14
N VAL A 46 -6.13 -5.50 0.96
CA VAL A 46 -5.69 -6.76 0.35
C VAL A 46 -4.57 -6.58 -0.68
N GLY A 47 -4.02 -5.36 -0.79
CA GLY A 47 -2.88 -5.07 -1.67
C GLY A 47 -3.22 -4.91 -3.14
N ASN A 48 -4.50 -4.85 -3.49
CA ASN A 48 -4.93 -4.64 -4.88
C ASN A 48 -4.99 -3.14 -5.19
N HIS A 49 -3.80 -2.52 -5.28
CA HIS A 49 -3.65 -1.07 -5.36
C HIS A 49 -4.23 -0.48 -6.66
N GLU A 50 -4.19 -1.21 -7.79
CA GLU A 50 -4.78 -0.75 -9.06
C GLU A 50 -6.30 -0.63 -8.96
N ASN A 51 -6.98 -1.63 -8.40
CA ASN A 51 -8.43 -1.55 -8.21
C ASN A 51 -8.80 -0.52 -7.12
N ALA A 52 -8.03 -0.43 -6.05
CA ALA A 52 -8.24 0.61 -5.05
C ALA A 52 -8.14 2.01 -5.67
N LEU A 53 -7.14 2.27 -6.53
CA LEU A 53 -6.99 3.53 -7.25
C LEU A 53 -8.23 3.86 -8.10
N ARG A 54 -8.73 2.88 -8.89
CA ARG A 54 -9.94 3.05 -9.70
C ARG A 54 -11.16 3.40 -8.85
N PHE A 55 -11.34 2.72 -7.72
CA PHE A 55 -12.49 2.96 -6.84
C PHE A 55 -12.40 4.30 -6.09
N TYR A 56 -11.19 4.76 -5.67
CA TYR A 56 -11.03 6.11 -5.16
C TYR A 56 -11.35 7.16 -6.22
N SER A 57 -10.87 6.98 -7.46
CA SER A 57 -11.20 7.87 -8.57
C SER A 57 -12.72 7.89 -8.82
N ARG A 58 -13.37 6.73 -8.80
CA ARG A 58 -14.83 6.64 -8.97
C ARG A 58 -15.59 7.33 -7.85
N SER A 59 -15.13 7.23 -6.60
CA SER A 59 -15.72 7.96 -5.48
C SER A 59 -15.65 9.49 -5.70
N LEU A 60 -14.51 9.99 -6.23
CA LEU A 60 -14.31 11.42 -6.53
C LEU A 60 -15.11 11.93 -7.73
N GLU A 61 -15.56 11.06 -8.64
CA GLU A 61 -16.52 11.43 -9.69
C GLU A 61 -17.87 11.82 -9.09
N PHE A 62 -18.32 11.09 -8.06
CA PHE A 62 -19.58 11.39 -7.37
C PHE A 62 -19.46 12.58 -6.43
N ASP A 63 -18.38 12.63 -5.64
CA ASP A 63 -18.18 13.73 -4.68
C ASP A 63 -16.70 14.12 -4.57
N LYS A 64 -16.35 15.23 -5.18
CA LYS A 64 -14.99 15.81 -5.13
C LYS A 64 -14.63 16.40 -3.77
N SER A 65 -15.58 16.52 -2.83
CA SER A 65 -15.33 17.03 -1.48
C SER A 65 -14.75 15.98 -0.51
N LEU A 66 -14.70 14.71 -0.92
CA LEU A 66 -14.21 13.60 -0.10
C LEU A 66 -12.68 13.60 0.04
N ILE A 67 -12.20 14.23 1.11
CA ILE A 67 -10.75 14.30 1.42
C ILE A 67 -10.12 12.90 1.50
N LEU A 68 -10.81 11.92 2.11
CA LEU A 68 -10.29 10.56 2.23
C LEU A 68 -10.06 9.88 0.87
N ALA A 69 -10.90 10.18 -0.12
CA ALA A 69 -10.74 9.65 -1.47
C ALA A 69 -9.52 10.27 -2.17
N TRP A 70 -9.28 11.58 -2.00
CA TRP A 70 -8.07 12.24 -2.50
C TRP A 70 -6.80 11.66 -1.87
N VAL A 71 -6.78 11.52 -0.54
CA VAL A 71 -5.66 10.90 0.18
C VAL A 71 -5.43 9.47 -0.32
N GLY A 72 -6.48 8.65 -0.39
CA GLY A 72 -6.40 7.27 -0.85
C GLY A 72 -5.90 7.16 -2.30
N GLN A 73 -6.42 7.99 -3.22
CA GLN A 73 -5.98 8.02 -4.61
C GLN A 73 -4.47 8.28 -4.73
N VAL A 74 -3.97 9.33 -4.06
CA VAL A 74 -2.53 9.66 -4.11
C VAL A 74 -1.68 8.58 -3.47
N GLN A 75 -2.12 7.99 -2.35
CA GLN A 75 -1.41 6.88 -1.72
C GLN A 75 -1.33 5.66 -2.65
N MET A 76 -2.38 5.33 -3.40
CA MET A 76 -2.33 4.24 -4.37
C MET A 76 -1.35 4.52 -5.50
N LEU A 77 -1.30 5.75 -6.02
CA LEU A 77 -0.28 6.16 -7.00
C LEU A 77 1.14 5.98 -6.45
N ILE A 78 1.37 6.35 -5.19
CA ILE A 78 2.67 6.16 -4.52
C ILE A 78 3.01 4.66 -4.41
N LEU A 79 2.07 3.81 -4.04
CA LEU A 79 2.30 2.36 -3.91
C LEU A 79 2.50 1.67 -5.26
N LEU A 80 1.93 2.21 -6.32
CA LEU A 80 2.14 1.76 -7.71
C LEU A 80 3.44 2.30 -8.33
N GLY A 81 4.16 3.21 -7.65
CA GLY A 81 5.41 3.81 -8.13
C GLY A 81 5.22 4.99 -9.07
N GLU A 82 4.00 5.48 -9.23
CA GLU A 82 3.61 6.60 -10.10
C GLU A 82 3.82 7.94 -9.38
N PHE A 83 5.07 8.20 -8.95
CA PHE A 83 5.40 9.36 -8.11
C PHE A 83 5.13 10.72 -8.75
N PRO A 84 5.42 10.96 -10.06
CA PRO A 84 5.10 12.22 -10.70
C PRO A 84 3.59 12.53 -10.70
N GLN A 85 2.76 11.51 -10.95
CA GLN A 85 1.31 11.63 -10.91
C GLN A 85 0.83 11.87 -9.48
N ALA A 86 1.41 11.18 -8.47
CA ALA A 86 1.11 11.43 -7.07
C ALA A 86 1.36 12.90 -6.68
N CYS A 87 2.48 13.50 -7.12
CA CYS A 87 2.76 14.92 -6.91
C CYS A 87 1.73 15.83 -7.62
N THR A 88 1.34 15.48 -8.84
CA THR A 88 0.35 16.26 -9.59
C THR A 88 -1.03 16.24 -8.91
N TRP A 89 -1.50 15.05 -8.53
CA TRP A 89 -2.81 14.90 -7.92
C TRP A 89 -2.88 15.44 -6.50
N SER A 90 -1.80 15.34 -5.71
CA SER A 90 -1.75 15.95 -4.38
C SER A 90 -1.80 17.49 -4.44
N LYS A 91 -1.15 18.11 -5.44
CA LYS A 91 -1.25 19.57 -5.70
C LYS A 91 -2.66 19.97 -6.10
N LYS A 92 -3.31 19.25 -7.02
CA LYS A 92 -4.70 19.50 -7.38
C LYS A 92 -5.66 19.41 -6.20
N ALA A 93 -5.47 18.43 -5.31
CA ALA A 93 -6.27 18.30 -4.10
C ALA A 93 -6.08 19.50 -3.16
N LEU A 94 -4.86 20.01 -3.01
CA LEU A 94 -4.56 21.20 -2.21
C LEU A 94 -5.06 22.50 -2.84
N GLU A 95 -5.16 22.61 -4.16
CA GLU A 95 -5.83 23.74 -4.83
C GLU A 95 -7.31 23.82 -4.43
N LEU A 96 -7.97 22.68 -4.26
CA LEU A 96 -9.37 22.61 -3.80
C LEU A 96 -9.50 22.84 -2.29
N PHE A 97 -8.55 22.32 -1.50
CA PHE A 97 -8.59 22.32 -0.04
C PHE A 97 -7.25 22.76 0.57
N PRO A 98 -6.83 24.03 0.41
CA PRO A 98 -5.46 24.49 0.68
C PRO A 98 -5.02 24.35 2.14
N ASN A 99 -5.95 24.30 3.08
CA ASN A 99 -5.65 24.23 4.51
C ASN A 99 -5.99 22.86 5.13
N ASN A 100 -6.05 21.79 4.33
CA ASN A 100 -6.29 20.47 4.86
C ASN A 100 -5.00 19.79 5.28
N PRO A 101 -4.80 19.40 6.57
CA PRO A 101 -3.55 18.86 7.04
C PRO A 101 -3.24 17.46 6.49
N ASP A 102 -4.25 16.64 6.18
CA ASP A 102 -4.02 15.32 5.58
C ASP A 102 -3.61 15.42 4.11
N LEU A 103 -4.11 16.42 3.39
CA LEU A 103 -3.66 16.69 2.01
C LEU A 103 -2.25 17.29 1.98
N LEU A 104 -1.87 18.12 2.94
CA LEU A 104 -0.48 18.57 3.11
C LEU A 104 0.44 17.38 3.37
N ALA A 105 0.03 16.45 4.24
CA ALA A 105 0.76 15.20 4.47
C ALA A 105 0.84 14.34 3.20
N THR A 106 -0.22 14.28 2.42
CA THR A 106 -0.27 13.54 1.15
C THR A 106 0.74 14.10 0.14
N GLN A 107 0.81 15.42 -0.03
CA GLN A 107 1.82 16.04 -0.87
C GLN A 107 3.23 15.81 -0.30
N SER A 108 3.40 15.94 1.02
CA SER A 108 4.68 15.64 1.68
C SER A 108 5.17 14.22 1.35
N GLN A 109 4.27 13.23 1.40
CA GLN A 109 4.61 11.84 1.07
C GLN A 109 5.05 11.71 -0.40
N ALA A 110 4.34 12.32 -1.33
CA ALA A 110 4.70 12.32 -2.76
C ALA A 110 6.07 12.97 -3.00
N GLU A 111 6.32 14.15 -2.40
CA GLU A 111 7.61 14.84 -2.49
C GLU A 111 8.76 14.03 -1.86
N CYS A 112 8.49 13.33 -0.74
CA CYS A 112 9.46 12.41 -0.12
C CYS A 112 9.87 11.29 -1.10
N ARG A 113 8.92 10.73 -1.85
CA ARG A 113 9.16 9.64 -2.80
C ARG A 113 9.96 10.05 -4.03
N ILE A 114 9.88 11.30 -4.45
CA ILE A 114 10.74 11.85 -5.52
C ILE A 114 12.08 12.36 -5.00
N GLY A 115 12.29 12.39 -3.67
CA GLY A 115 13.54 12.79 -3.03
C GLY A 115 13.63 14.27 -2.66
N ASP A 116 12.56 15.06 -2.84
CA ASP A 116 12.54 16.44 -2.33
C ASP A 116 12.23 16.48 -0.84
N PHE A 117 13.22 16.09 -0.04
CA PHE A 117 13.10 16.03 1.42
C PHE A 117 12.90 17.41 2.06
N LYS A 118 13.38 18.48 1.42
CA LYS A 118 13.20 19.85 1.92
C LYS A 118 11.73 20.25 1.85
N GLN A 119 11.11 20.08 0.70
CA GLN A 119 9.70 20.37 0.51
C GLN A 119 8.83 19.44 1.35
N SER A 120 9.13 18.15 1.35
CA SER A 120 8.43 17.16 2.18
C SER A 120 8.43 17.55 3.66
N ASN A 121 9.60 17.94 4.20
CA ASN A 121 9.70 18.34 5.61
C ASN A 121 8.88 19.63 5.89
N ALA A 122 8.92 20.62 5.03
CA ALA A 122 8.15 21.86 5.20
C ALA A 122 6.63 21.57 5.24
N LEU A 123 6.15 20.70 4.35
CA LEU A 123 4.74 20.32 4.25
C LEU A 123 4.28 19.53 5.49
N ILE A 124 5.03 18.51 5.93
CA ILE A 124 4.59 17.69 7.06
C ILE A 124 4.66 18.44 8.39
N GLU A 125 5.68 19.28 8.60
CA GLU A 125 5.75 20.13 9.78
C GLU A 125 4.63 21.19 9.77
N GLY A 126 4.26 21.70 8.59
CA GLY A 126 3.08 22.55 8.42
C GLY A 126 1.79 21.84 8.82
N ALA A 127 1.58 20.62 8.33
CA ALA A 127 0.41 19.81 8.63
C ALA A 127 0.28 19.52 10.15
N LEU A 128 1.38 19.13 10.80
CA LEU A 128 1.40 18.78 12.23
C LEU A 128 1.21 19.98 13.18
N ARG A 129 1.40 21.22 12.70
CA ARG A 129 1.07 22.45 13.47
C ARG A 129 -0.39 22.82 13.44
N MET A 130 -1.15 22.24 12.50
CA MET A 130 -2.57 22.48 12.37
C MET A 130 -3.36 21.64 13.38
N ARG A 131 -4.63 22.01 13.61
CA ARG A 131 -5.53 21.19 14.42
C ARG A 131 -6.00 19.98 13.64
N GLY A 132 -6.19 18.86 14.32
CA GLY A 132 -6.66 17.62 13.68
C GLY A 132 -5.50 16.64 13.36
N GLU A 133 -4.70 16.34 14.38
CA GLU A 133 -3.63 15.35 14.30
C GLU A 133 -4.17 13.99 13.90
N SER A 134 -3.66 13.39 12.83
CA SER A 134 -4.09 12.09 12.31
C SER A 134 -2.96 11.06 12.34
N ALA A 135 -3.33 9.77 12.34
CA ALA A 135 -2.37 8.67 12.22
C ALA A 135 -1.56 8.77 10.93
N TYR A 136 -2.21 9.20 9.84
CA TYR A 136 -1.57 9.33 8.53
C TYR A 136 -0.46 10.38 8.51
N GLN A 137 -0.66 11.55 9.13
CA GLN A 137 0.37 12.59 9.24
C GLN A 137 1.62 12.05 9.94
N TRP A 138 1.46 11.28 11.01
CA TRP A 138 2.57 10.65 11.71
C TRP A 138 3.23 9.53 10.91
N GLN A 139 2.47 8.79 10.11
CA GLN A 139 3.06 7.82 9.17
C GLN A 139 3.94 8.51 8.13
N VAL A 140 3.47 9.61 7.53
CA VAL A 140 4.24 10.39 6.55
C VAL A 140 5.49 10.98 7.18
N ARG A 141 5.39 11.55 8.38
CA ARG A 141 6.59 12.00 9.11
C ARG A 141 7.55 10.86 9.36
N GLY A 142 7.05 9.70 9.79
CA GLY A 142 7.86 8.50 9.99
C GLY A 142 8.55 8.04 8.70
N GLU A 143 7.86 8.09 7.57
CA GLU A 143 8.44 7.78 6.27
C GLU A 143 9.60 8.72 5.91
N LEU A 144 9.43 10.02 6.11
CA LEU A 144 10.50 11.00 5.88
C LEU A 144 11.74 10.70 6.76
N MET A 145 11.53 10.28 8.03
CA MET A 145 12.63 9.88 8.92
C MET A 145 13.34 8.62 8.39
N VAL A 146 12.60 7.62 7.90
CA VAL A 146 13.19 6.42 7.27
C VAL A 146 14.00 6.79 6.03
N ALA A 147 13.45 7.63 5.14
CA ALA A 147 14.10 8.09 3.92
C ALA A 147 15.43 8.80 4.20
N GLN A 148 15.47 9.60 5.25
CA GLN A 148 16.66 10.33 5.70
C GLN A 148 17.55 9.53 6.66
N LYS A 149 17.26 8.24 6.90
CA LYS A 149 18.00 7.35 7.82
C LYS A 149 18.11 7.88 9.26
N GLN A 150 17.08 8.60 9.70
CA GLN A 150 16.99 9.10 11.08
C GLN A 150 16.37 8.03 12.00
N LYS A 151 16.85 7.96 13.25
CA LYS A 151 16.42 6.92 14.21
C LYS A 151 15.07 7.20 14.89
N THR A 152 14.44 8.32 14.60
CA THR A 152 13.17 8.76 15.20
C THR A 152 11.93 8.21 14.47
N ASP A 153 12.13 7.45 13.39
CA ASP A 153 11.06 6.80 12.62
C ASP A 153 10.11 5.99 13.50
N ARG A 154 10.67 5.21 14.44
CA ARG A 154 9.87 4.37 15.34
C ARG A 154 8.87 5.18 16.17
N TYR A 155 9.32 6.29 16.75
CA TYR A 155 8.44 7.17 17.54
C TYR A 155 7.23 7.65 16.71
N CYS A 156 7.47 8.07 15.47
CA CYS A 156 6.41 8.54 14.59
C CYS A 156 5.37 7.43 14.30
N PHE A 157 5.81 6.23 13.98
CA PHE A 157 4.92 5.12 13.70
C PHE A 157 4.19 4.59 14.93
N ASP A 158 4.83 4.61 16.11
CA ASP A 158 4.17 4.25 17.36
C ASP A 158 3.10 5.29 17.74
N LYS A 159 3.35 6.58 17.49
CA LYS A 159 2.37 7.64 17.65
C LYS A 159 1.18 7.46 16.70
N ALA A 160 1.43 7.13 15.43
CA ALA A 160 0.38 6.79 14.47
C ALA A 160 -0.50 5.63 14.96
N GLN A 161 0.12 4.58 15.53
CA GLN A 161 -0.60 3.42 16.07
C GLN A 161 -1.39 3.72 17.35
N ILE A 162 -1.00 4.75 18.11
CA ILE A 162 -1.77 5.23 19.27
C ILE A 162 -3.01 5.98 18.79
N LEU A 163 -2.87 6.83 17.77
CA LEU A 163 -3.96 7.64 17.21
C LEU A 163 -5.02 6.80 16.48
N SER A 164 -4.63 5.69 15.87
CA SER A 164 -5.56 4.77 15.21
C SER A 164 -5.23 3.31 15.51
N LYS A 165 -6.24 2.56 15.94
CA LYS A 165 -6.15 1.11 16.18
C LYS A 165 -6.44 0.28 14.93
N ASP A 166 -6.69 0.90 13.78
CA ASP A 166 -6.92 0.20 12.52
C ASP A 166 -5.69 -0.63 12.12
N SER A 167 -5.93 -1.84 11.62
CA SER A 167 -4.87 -2.73 11.08
C SER A 167 -4.21 -2.17 9.83
N LEU A 168 -4.82 -1.18 9.17
CA LEU A 168 -4.24 -0.50 8.02
C LEU A 168 -2.98 0.29 8.41
N VAL A 169 -2.93 0.88 9.61
CA VAL A 169 -1.76 1.64 10.07
C VAL A 169 -0.48 0.80 10.11
N PRO A 170 -0.43 -0.36 10.79
CA PRO A 170 0.77 -1.19 10.74
C PRO A 170 1.02 -1.80 9.35
N LEU A 171 -0.02 -2.07 8.55
CA LEU A 171 0.15 -2.54 7.17
C LEU A 171 0.90 -1.52 6.32
N GLU A 172 0.46 -0.27 6.31
CA GLU A 172 1.09 0.81 5.55
C GLU A 172 2.49 1.14 6.06
N THR A 173 2.67 1.11 7.37
CA THR A 173 4.01 1.25 7.96
C THR A 173 4.95 0.13 7.46
N ALA A 174 4.45 -1.09 7.33
CA ALA A 174 5.23 -2.19 6.76
C ALA A 174 5.58 -1.92 5.28
N LEU A 175 4.63 -1.42 4.48
CA LEU A 175 4.87 -1.06 3.07
C LEU A 175 5.91 0.07 2.93
N ILE A 176 5.89 1.05 3.84
CA ILE A 176 6.92 2.08 3.92
C ILE A 176 8.30 1.44 4.14
N TYR A 177 8.44 0.61 5.18
CA TYR A 177 9.72 -0.06 5.47
C TYR A 177 10.18 -0.97 4.31
N LEU A 178 9.24 -1.67 3.63
CA LEU A 178 9.56 -2.48 2.46
C LEU A 178 10.13 -1.65 1.31
N HIS A 179 9.56 -0.46 1.05
CA HIS A 179 10.06 0.45 0.03
C HIS A 179 11.51 0.85 0.29
N TYR A 180 11.85 1.18 1.53
CA TYR A 180 13.21 1.55 1.93
C TYR A 180 14.10 0.35 2.29
N ARG A 181 13.65 -0.88 2.02
CA ARG A 181 14.39 -2.15 2.22
C ARG A 181 14.74 -2.44 3.68
N GLU A 182 14.01 -1.88 4.62
CA GLU A 182 14.13 -2.12 6.07
C GLU A 182 13.34 -3.38 6.47
N PHE A 183 13.71 -4.54 5.90
CA PHE A 183 12.92 -5.78 5.93
C PHE A 183 12.63 -6.30 7.34
N ALA A 184 13.57 -6.15 8.28
CA ALA A 184 13.36 -6.58 9.66
C ALA A 184 12.29 -5.73 10.37
N LYS A 185 12.29 -4.40 10.15
CA LYS A 185 11.27 -3.50 10.69
C LYS A 185 9.91 -3.75 10.00
N ALA A 186 9.91 -3.98 8.69
CA ALA A 186 8.70 -4.35 7.96
C ALA A 186 8.07 -5.62 8.53
N GLN A 187 8.88 -6.67 8.76
CA GLN A 187 8.41 -7.93 9.34
C GLN A 187 7.73 -7.73 10.70
N GLN A 188 8.28 -6.88 11.57
CA GLN A 188 7.67 -6.56 12.85
C GLN A 188 6.29 -5.91 12.69
N ARG A 189 6.15 -4.97 11.75
CA ARG A 189 4.86 -4.29 11.48
C ARG A 189 3.83 -5.23 10.86
N VAL A 190 4.24 -6.12 9.96
CA VAL A 190 3.37 -7.19 9.43
C VAL A 190 2.88 -8.09 10.56
N GLY A 191 3.73 -8.42 11.55
CA GLY A 191 3.33 -9.17 12.74
C GLY A 191 2.15 -8.54 13.47
N LEU A 192 2.16 -7.21 13.65
CA LEU A 192 1.03 -6.48 14.27
C LEU A 192 -0.27 -6.52 13.45
N VAL A 193 -0.16 -6.64 12.12
CA VAL A 193 -1.35 -6.87 11.27
C VAL A 193 -1.92 -8.25 11.54
N MET A 194 -1.06 -9.27 11.58
CA MET A 194 -1.45 -10.67 11.77
C MET A 194 -2.03 -10.95 13.15
N GLU A 195 -1.62 -10.23 14.19
CA GLU A 195 -2.24 -10.28 15.53
C GLU A 195 -3.72 -9.89 15.51
N LYS A 196 -4.11 -9.00 14.60
CA LYS A 196 -5.49 -8.51 14.45
C LYS A 196 -6.28 -9.26 13.38
N GLN A 197 -5.60 -9.71 12.33
CA GLN A 197 -6.17 -10.32 11.14
C GLN A 197 -5.30 -11.50 10.70
N SER A 198 -5.40 -12.63 11.42
CA SER A 198 -4.61 -13.83 11.17
C SER A 198 -4.92 -14.51 9.82
N ASP A 199 -6.06 -14.22 9.24
CA ASP A 199 -6.56 -14.70 7.94
C ASP A 199 -6.23 -13.78 6.76
N SER A 200 -5.49 -12.69 6.99
CA SER A 200 -5.07 -11.81 5.90
C SER A 200 -4.02 -12.47 5.01
N TYR A 201 -4.43 -12.96 3.84
CA TYR A 201 -3.49 -13.54 2.87
C TYR A 201 -2.41 -12.56 2.42
N TYR A 202 -2.75 -11.26 2.34
CA TYR A 202 -1.79 -10.22 1.96
C TYR A 202 -0.72 -10.02 3.05
N ALA A 203 -1.10 -10.05 4.33
CA ALA A 203 -0.12 -10.01 5.42
C ALA A 203 0.81 -11.23 5.39
N TRP A 204 0.29 -12.42 5.10
CA TRP A 204 1.11 -13.62 4.90
C TRP A 204 2.06 -13.51 3.72
N TYR A 205 1.62 -12.91 2.60
CA TYR A 205 2.48 -12.63 1.46
C TYR A 205 3.63 -11.67 1.85
N LEU A 206 3.32 -10.55 2.51
CA LEU A 206 4.32 -9.57 2.95
C LEU A 206 5.29 -10.17 3.98
N MET A 207 4.80 -11.02 4.89
CA MET A 207 5.64 -11.76 5.84
C MET A 207 6.63 -12.66 5.09
N GLY A 208 6.16 -13.42 4.12
CA GLY A 208 7.01 -14.25 3.26
C GLY A 208 8.05 -13.44 2.53
N TRP A 209 7.67 -12.28 2.00
CA TRP A 209 8.61 -11.38 1.30
C TRP A 209 9.68 -10.83 2.23
N CYS A 210 9.33 -10.35 3.43
CA CYS A 210 10.30 -9.93 4.42
C CYS A 210 11.30 -11.05 4.77
N GLN A 211 10.78 -12.25 5.05
CA GLN A 211 11.58 -13.41 5.43
C GLN A 211 12.52 -13.86 4.30
N GLU A 212 12.05 -13.84 3.05
CA GLU A 212 12.87 -14.12 1.86
C GLU A 212 14.05 -13.15 1.78
N LYS A 213 13.79 -11.85 1.91
CA LYS A 213 14.83 -10.81 1.85
C LYS A 213 15.81 -10.85 3.02
N LEU A 214 15.39 -11.39 4.15
CA LEU A 214 16.25 -11.65 5.33
C LEU A 214 17.00 -12.99 5.25
N GLY A 215 16.84 -13.77 4.18
CA GLY A 215 17.48 -15.07 4.01
C GLY A 215 16.83 -16.19 4.84
N LEU A 216 15.66 -15.95 5.44
CA LEU A 216 14.92 -16.92 6.25
C LEU A 216 14.06 -17.84 5.36
N THR A 217 14.71 -18.58 4.45
CA THR A 217 14.07 -19.34 3.37
C THR A 217 12.97 -20.28 3.87
N ALA A 218 13.23 -21.06 4.92
CA ALA A 218 12.25 -22.02 5.44
C ALA A 218 11.00 -21.33 6.01
N ALA A 219 11.16 -20.16 6.64
CA ALA A 219 10.06 -19.35 7.14
C ALA A 219 9.27 -18.74 5.98
N ALA A 220 9.96 -18.18 4.98
CA ALA A 220 9.34 -17.60 3.78
C ALA A 220 8.47 -18.63 3.03
N ILE A 221 8.97 -19.87 2.87
CA ILE A 221 8.20 -20.96 2.27
C ILE A 221 6.90 -21.22 3.05
N ARG A 222 6.94 -21.24 4.39
CA ARG A 222 5.73 -21.43 5.21
C ARG A 222 4.74 -20.28 5.03
N SER A 223 5.22 -19.04 5.06
CA SER A 223 4.37 -17.85 4.92
C SER A 223 3.72 -17.78 3.53
N TYR A 224 4.46 -18.07 2.45
CA TYR A 224 3.87 -18.12 1.10
C TYR A 224 2.88 -19.26 0.93
N ARG A 225 3.09 -20.43 1.56
CA ARG A 225 2.08 -21.50 1.57
C ARG A 225 0.80 -21.05 2.24
N GLN A 226 0.91 -20.44 3.42
CA GLN A 226 -0.27 -19.92 4.13
C GLN A 226 -1.02 -18.87 3.31
N CYS A 227 -0.29 -17.97 2.63
CA CYS A 227 -0.90 -17.02 1.69
C CYS A 227 -1.71 -17.74 0.59
N ILE A 228 -1.15 -18.79 -0.02
CA ILE A 228 -1.80 -19.56 -1.09
C ILE A 228 -2.98 -20.40 -0.56
N GLU A 229 -2.91 -20.91 0.64
CA GLU A 229 -4.04 -21.60 1.30
C GLU A 229 -5.23 -20.67 1.50
N LEU A 230 -4.98 -19.42 1.89
CA LEU A 230 -6.01 -18.39 2.07
C LEU A 230 -6.48 -17.78 0.74
N CYS A 231 -5.59 -17.66 -0.23
CA CYS A 231 -5.87 -17.11 -1.56
C CYS A 231 -5.17 -17.94 -2.64
N PRO A 232 -5.83 -19.01 -3.17
CA PRO A 232 -5.21 -19.91 -4.15
C PRO A 232 -4.75 -19.22 -5.44
N ASN A 233 -5.37 -18.12 -5.81
CA ASN A 233 -5.05 -17.36 -7.03
C ASN A 233 -4.00 -16.26 -6.84
N HIS A 234 -3.27 -16.25 -5.72
CA HIS A 234 -2.21 -15.26 -5.48
C HIS A 234 -0.94 -15.61 -6.28
N HIS A 235 -0.89 -15.20 -7.54
CA HIS A 235 0.16 -15.59 -8.50
C HIS A 235 1.57 -15.27 -8.02
N GLU A 236 1.79 -14.10 -7.41
CA GLU A 236 3.12 -13.72 -6.96
C GLU A 236 3.66 -14.62 -5.84
N ALA A 237 2.81 -15.02 -4.89
CA ALA A 237 3.19 -15.98 -3.85
C ALA A 237 3.53 -17.36 -4.44
N GLN A 238 2.78 -17.81 -5.45
CA GLN A 238 3.06 -19.07 -6.17
C GLN A 238 4.41 -19.03 -6.87
N ILE A 239 4.72 -17.94 -7.60
CA ILE A 239 5.99 -17.74 -8.29
C ILE A 239 7.14 -17.76 -7.31
N ARG A 240 7.06 -16.98 -6.21
CA ARG A 240 8.11 -16.91 -5.20
C ARG A 240 8.32 -18.24 -4.48
N LEU A 241 7.25 -18.93 -4.13
CA LEU A 241 7.32 -20.26 -3.53
C LEU A 241 8.04 -21.25 -4.45
N THR A 242 7.75 -21.24 -5.74
CA THR A 242 8.39 -22.11 -6.74
C THR A 242 9.87 -21.79 -6.86
N GLN A 243 10.23 -20.49 -6.93
CA GLN A 243 11.64 -20.05 -7.01
C GLN A 243 12.45 -20.48 -5.77
N LEU A 244 11.89 -20.33 -4.56
CA LEU A 244 12.58 -20.73 -3.33
C LEU A 244 12.77 -22.25 -3.23
N ARG A 245 11.85 -23.04 -3.77
CA ARG A 245 11.98 -24.51 -3.81
C ARG A 245 13.01 -24.97 -4.85
N SER A 246 13.04 -24.36 -6.03
CA SER A 246 14.00 -24.69 -7.08
C SER A 246 15.44 -24.25 -6.75
N GLY A 247 15.61 -23.09 -6.10
CA GLY A 247 16.91 -22.60 -5.64
C GLY A 247 17.55 -23.49 -4.55
N GLY A 248 16.74 -24.12 -3.68
CA GLY A 248 17.23 -25.10 -2.69
C GLY A 248 17.78 -26.39 -3.31
N TRP A 249 17.29 -26.78 -4.48
CA TRP A 249 17.77 -27.98 -5.17
C TRP A 249 19.15 -27.81 -5.82
N ASN A 250 19.47 -26.61 -6.28
CA ASN A 250 20.77 -26.34 -6.91
C ASN A 250 21.93 -26.34 -5.90
N ILE A 251 21.71 -25.93 -4.66
CA ILE A 251 22.76 -25.91 -3.63
C ILE A 251 23.11 -27.35 -3.18
N THR A 252 22.12 -28.23 -3.00
CA THR A 252 22.37 -29.64 -2.64
C THR A 252 23.02 -30.41 -3.80
N GLY A 253 22.72 -30.06 -5.04
CA GLY A 253 23.37 -30.63 -6.23
C GLY A 253 24.85 -30.22 -6.37
N MET A 254 25.18 -28.99 -5.98
CA MET A 254 26.52 -28.45 -6.00
C MET A 254 27.43 -29.12 -4.93
N PHE A 255 26.92 -29.32 -3.71
CA PHE A 255 27.64 -30.02 -2.65
C PHE A 255 27.85 -31.51 -2.96
N ARG A 256 26.91 -32.22 -3.60
CA ARG A 256 27.11 -33.60 -4.06
C ARG A 256 28.19 -33.76 -5.14
N ARG A 257 28.43 -32.75 -5.99
CA ARG A 257 29.52 -32.76 -6.99
C ARG A 257 30.91 -32.57 -6.36
N ILE A 258 30.99 -31.80 -5.26
CA ILE A 258 32.29 -31.54 -4.60
C ILE A 258 32.75 -32.76 -3.80
N PHE A 259 31.84 -33.47 -3.13
CA PHE A 259 32.18 -34.67 -2.32
C PHE A 259 32.27 -36.00 -3.11
N ARG A 260 32.10 -35.99 -4.44
CA ARG A 260 32.23 -37.18 -5.27
C ARG A 260 33.58 -37.24 -6.03
N ARG A 261 34.50 -36.32 -5.74
CA ARG A 261 35.84 -36.26 -6.30
C ARG A 261 36.96 -36.31 -5.24
N SER A 262 36.70 -36.98 -4.12
CA SER A 262 37.73 -37.38 -3.16
C SER A 262 37.76 -38.88 -3.04
#